data_a196a2db524ff856cbbb3ce7252fe967
#
_entry.id   a196a2db524ff856cbbb3ce7252fe967
#
_cell.length_a   1.000
_cell.length_b   1.000
_cell.length_c   1.000
_cell.angle_alpha   90.00
_cell.angle_beta   90.00
_cell.angle_gamma   90.00
#
_symmetry.space_group_name_H-M   'P 1'
#
loop_
_entity.id
_entity.type
_entity.pdbx_description
1 polymer ?
#
loop_
_entity_poly.entity_id
_entity_poly.type
_entity_poly.pdbx_seq_one_letter_code
_entity_poly.pdbx_strand_id
1 'polypeptide(L)'
;MTKATSKNEPIEELSIATVDPTARKTGKEFPGWLYGVLFVLFDAVGVAALQIGVSESATRVQLSNNMWLTGWGFVGKMFTSANFVAVLNLILWGVLYVILLMLTNRFWVATPVFLAVTFIVAVIEHFKVSIRYEAILPSDLNFLKADAGNLMSFMPSGAQWTILIAVAAFAAFMALFVFLNRLDARHGKLFRGSDKRSRSVNAITRLLLILLPGLFFTLYSMQVSTVGSWAKTFATVMGDKPSMWDSVYDAQRNGPLVAFTRQLNPKVMIKPENYSEETMKEVAARYTKEAK
;
A
#
# COMPACT_ATOMS: atom_id res chain seq x y z
N MET A 1 14.89 73.18 65.96
CA MET A 1 14.40 73.14 64.54
C MET A 1 15.32 72.20 63.79
N THR A 2 14.93 70.95 63.65
CA THR A 2 15.69 69.93 62.92
C THR A 2 14.76 69.28 61.91
N LYS A 3 15.03 69.55 60.63
CA LYS A 3 14.28 69.03 59.50
C LYS A 3 14.62 67.56 59.29
N ALA A 4 13.62 66.64 59.40
CA ALA A 4 13.71 65.26 59.01
C ALA A 4 13.53 65.16 57.48
N THR A 5 14.55 64.66 56.80
CA THR A 5 14.51 64.38 55.37
C THR A 5 13.98 62.93 55.17
N SER A 6 12.77 62.82 54.65
CA SER A 6 12.20 61.54 54.26
C SER A 6 12.87 61.03 52.94
N LYS A 7 13.57 59.92 53.04
CA LYS A 7 14.15 59.21 51.90
C LYS A 7 13.11 58.28 51.30
N ASN A 8 12.50 58.65 50.19
CA ASN A 8 11.65 57.79 49.41
C ASN A 8 12.52 56.80 48.66
N GLU A 9 12.51 55.53 49.07
CA GLU A 9 13.03 54.47 48.27
C GLU A 9 11.98 54.10 47.24
N PRO A 10 12.34 53.89 45.96
CA PRO A 10 11.41 53.40 44.95
C PRO A 10 11.07 51.94 45.23
N ILE A 11 9.79 51.64 45.32
CA ILE A 11 9.25 50.23 45.37
C ILE A 11 9.60 49.62 44.05
N GLU A 12 10.48 48.62 44.09
CA GLU A 12 10.82 47.78 42.97
C GLU A 12 9.54 47.02 42.56
N GLU A 13 8.93 47.43 41.46
CA GLU A 13 7.79 46.75 40.85
C GLU A 13 8.21 45.34 40.50
N LEU A 14 7.79 44.40 41.32
CA LEU A 14 7.97 42.97 41.05
C LEU A 14 7.20 42.64 39.74
N SER A 15 7.94 42.68 38.62
CA SER A 15 7.41 42.23 37.31
C SER A 15 6.92 40.80 37.43
N ILE A 16 5.63 40.64 37.70
CA ILE A 16 4.95 39.37 37.56
C ILE A 16 5.02 39.03 36.09
N ALA A 17 5.97 38.15 35.74
CA ALA A 17 6.04 37.57 34.41
C ALA A 17 4.68 36.91 34.13
N THR A 18 3.85 37.62 33.40
CA THR A 18 2.61 37.04 32.87
C THR A 18 2.99 35.85 32.00
N VAL A 19 2.87 34.67 32.55
CA VAL A 19 2.99 33.41 31.80
C VAL A 19 1.92 33.47 30.70
N ASP A 20 2.35 33.69 29.47
CA ASP A 20 1.49 33.70 28.31
C ASP A 20 0.81 32.33 28.23
N PRO A 21 -0.52 32.24 28.47
CA PRO A 21 -1.24 30.96 28.44
C PRO A 21 -1.30 30.36 27.03
N THR A 22 -0.79 31.10 26.03
CA THR A 22 -0.71 30.63 24.62
C THR A 22 0.65 30.07 24.25
N ALA A 23 1.62 30.00 25.15
CA ALA A 23 2.88 29.29 24.93
C ALA A 23 2.58 27.80 24.74
N ARG A 24 2.06 27.46 23.58
CA ARG A 24 1.99 26.07 23.11
C ARG A 24 3.41 25.54 23.23
N LYS A 25 3.58 24.50 24.09
CA LYS A 25 4.80 23.69 24.10
C LYS A 25 5.10 23.35 22.66
N THR A 26 6.08 24.02 22.08
CA THR A 26 6.54 23.74 20.70
C THR A 26 7.15 22.35 20.72
N GLY A 27 6.39 21.36 20.31
CA GLY A 27 6.88 19.99 20.15
C GLY A 27 8.12 20.00 19.26
N LYS A 28 9.00 19.03 19.42
CA LYS A 28 10.20 18.90 18.60
C LYS A 28 9.80 18.60 17.15
N GLU A 29 10.34 19.34 16.19
CA GLU A 29 10.15 19.03 14.77
C GLU A 29 10.91 17.76 14.40
N PHE A 30 10.24 16.81 13.76
CA PHE A 30 10.91 15.63 13.25
C PHE A 30 11.73 15.98 12.00
N PRO A 31 12.96 15.46 11.87
CA PRO A 31 13.81 15.71 10.73
C PRO A 31 13.19 15.11 9.44
N GLY A 32 13.38 15.78 8.31
CA GLY A 32 12.79 15.35 7.03
C GLY A 32 13.18 13.94 6.59
N TRP A 33 14.43 13.52 6.85
CA TRP A 33 14.89 12.17 6.53
C TRP A 33 14.12 11.08 7.27
N LEU A 34 13.61 11.37 8.49
CA LEU A 34 12.84 10.41 9.28
C LEU A 34 11.55 10.00 8.56
N TYR A 35 10.87 10.97 7.91
CA TYR A 35 9.69 10.64 7.11
C TYR A 35 10.02 9.73 5.93
N GLY A 36 11.21 9.88 5.32
CA GLY A 36 11.68 8.99 4.25
C GLY A 36 11.91 7.57 4.76
N VAL A 37 12.59 7.41 5.91
CA VAL A 37 12.80 6.10 6.53
C VAL A 37 11.48 5.46 6.93
N LEU A 38 10.60 6.21 7.57
CA LEU A 38 9.28 5.73 7.97
C LEU A 38 8.39 5.39 6.76
N PHE A 39 8.51 6.12 5.66
CA PHE A 39 7.83 5.78 4.41
C PHE A 39 8.21 4.38 3.93
N VAL A 40 9.52 4.10 3.79
CA VAL A 40 10.00 2.78 3.36
C VAL A 40 9.59 1.69 4.35
N LEU A 41 9.67 1.97 5.65
CA LEU A 41 9.28 1.02 6.70
C LEU A 41 7.79 0.66 6.61
N PHE A 42 6.90 1.65 6.53
CA PHE A 42 5.45 1.40 6.47
C PHE A 42 5.02 0.79 5.14
N ASP A 43 5.70 1.12 4.05
CA ASP A 43 5.49 0.47 2.77
C ASP A 43 5.90 -1.02 2.83
N ALA A 44 7.05 -1.32 3.43
CA ALA A 44 7.49 -2.70 3.65
C ALA A 44 6.53 -3.48 4.57
N VAL A 45 6.02 -2.85 5.63
CA VAL A 45 4.97 -3.44 6.48
C VAL A 45 3.70 -3.72 5.67
N GLY A 46 3.32 -2.81 4.79
CA GLY A 46 2.17 -2.98 3.90
C GLY A 46 2.34 -4.17 2.95
N VAL A 47 3.47 -4.23 2.25
CA VAL A 47 3.79 -5.35 1.34
C VAL A 47 3.86 -6.68 2.11
N ALA A 48 4.47 -6.69 3.31
CA ALA A 48 4.52 -7.88 4.15
C ALA A 48 3.12 -8.34 4.60
N ALA A 49 2.23 -7.41 4.97
CA ALA A 49 0.86 -7.74 5.34
C ALA A 49 0.07 -8.39 4.19
N LEU A 50 0.20 -7.86 2.97
CA LEU A 50 -0.40 -8.46 1.78
C LEU A 50 0.17 -9.86 1.50
N GLN A 51 1.49 -10.04 1.63
CA GLN A 51 2.15 -11.34 1.44
C GLN A 51 1.68 -12.37 2.49
N ILE A 52 1.53 -11.96 3.74
CA ILE A 52 0.98 -12.82 4.80
C ILE A 52 -0.45 -13.21 4.48
N GLY A 53 -1.27 -12.28 4.00
CA GLY A 53 -2.65 -12.53 3.60
C GLY A 53 -2.78 -13.67 2.59
N VAL A 54 -1.93 -13.71 1.56
CA VAL A 54 -1.96 -14.75 0.54
C VAL A 54 -1.30 -16.05 0.99
N SER A 55 -0.32 -15.98 1.89
CA SER A 55 0.55 -17.12 2.19
C SER A 55 -0.05 -18.08 3.20
N GLU A 56 -0.73 -17.57 4.22
CA GLU A 56 -1.22 -18.40 5.31
C GLU A 56 -2.24 -19.45 4.84
N SER A 57 -3.18 -19.02 4.02
CA SER A 57 -4.28 -19.87 3.58
C SER A 57 -3.89 -20.92 2.54
N ALA A 58 -2.75 -20.74 1.89
CA ALA A 58 -2.31 -21.58 0.80
C ALA A 58 -1.54 -22.81 1.26
N THR A 59 -1.14 -22.88 2.52
CA THR A 59 -0.55 -24.10 3.07
C THR A 59 -1.62 -25.13 3.36
N ARG A 60 -2.15 -25.74 2.31
CA ARG A 60 -2.92 -27.00 2.43
C ARG A 60 -2.09 -28.15 3.02
N VAL A 61 -0.80 -27.99 3.11
CA VAL A 61 0.08 -28.89 3.86
C VAL A 61 -0.03 -28.51 5.33
N GLN A 62 -0.93 -29.15 5.96
CA GLN A 62 -1.47 -29.10 7.31
C GLN A 62 -0.46 -29.19 8.48
N LEU A 63 0.74 -28.67 8.36
CA LEU A 63 1.76 -28.87 9.40
C LEU A 63 1.76 -27.78 10.46
N SER A 64 1.10 -26.67 10.25
CA SER A 64 0.87 -25.71 11.32
C SER A 64 -0.27 -24.75 10.95
N ASN A 65 -1.34 -24.76 11.74
CA ASN A 65 -2.36 -23.70 11.73
C ASN A 65 -1.80 -22.36 12.27
N ASN A 66 -0.50 -22.20 12.32
CA ASN A 66 0.14 -21.03 12.85
C ASN A 66 0.49 -20.07 11.70
N MET A 67 -0.46 -19.17 11.44
CA MET A 67 -0.36 -18.07 10.47
C MET A 67 1.00 -17.38 10.48
N TRP A 68 1.50 -17.06 11.68
CA TRP A 68 2.74 -16.30 11.83
C TRP A 68 3.99 -17.02 11.31
N LEU A 69 4.09 -18.33 11.59
CA LEU A 69 5.24 -19.11 11.13
C LEU A 69 5.23 -19.26 9.61
N THR A 70 4.06 -19.55 9.04
CA THR A 70 3.92 -19.76 7.60
C THR A 70 4.03 -18.45 6.83
N GLY A 71 3.32 -17.42 7.25
CA GLY A 71 3.34 -16.10 6.61
C GLY A 71 4.74 -15.47 6.65
N TRP A 72 5.45 -15.54 7.79
CA TRP A 72 6.82 -15.05 7.88
C TRP A 72 7.80 -15.85 7.04
N GLY A 73 7.60 -17.15 6.88
CA GLY A 73 8.40 -17.97 5.98
C GLY A 73 8.31 -17.50 4.52
N PHE A 74 7.12 -17.15 4.06
CA PHE A 74 6.93 -16.59 2.72
C PHE A 74 7.46 -15.17 2.58
N VAL A 75 7.24 -14.30 3.58
CA VAL A 75 7.84 -12.96 3.61
C VAL A 75 9.37 -13.07 3.56
N GLY A 76 9.97 -13.95 4.34
CA GLY A 76 11.41 -14.19 4.33
C GLY A 76 11.91 -14.60 2.94
N LYS A 77 11.23 -15.54 2.26
CA LYS A 77 11.57 -15.94 0.89
C LYS A 77 11.50 -14.79 -0.10
N MET A 78 10.49 -13.94 0.04
CA MET A 78 10.32 -12.79 -0.85
C MET A 78 11.48 -11.80 -0.72
N PHE A 79 11.97 -11.53 0.51
CA PHE A 79 13.04 -10.57 0.75
C PHE A 79 14.45 -11.17 0.67
N THR A 80 14.61 -12.48 0.83
CA THR A 80 15.92 -13.15 0.86
C THR A 80 16.24 -13.95 -0.40
N SER A 81 15.24 -14.32 -1.22
CA SER A 81 15.51 -14.90 -2.52
C SER A 81 16.25 -13.87 -3.37
N ALA A 82 17.29 -14.29 -4.09
CA ALA A 82 18.18 -13.44 -4.87
C ALA A 82 17.54 -12.59 -5.98
N ASN A 83 16.26 -12.31 -5.86
CA ASN A 83 15.43 -11.58 -6.80
C ASN A 83 14.94 -10.28 -6.16
N PHE A 84 14.87 -9.23 -6.95
CA PHE A 84 14.34 -7.94 -6.53
C PHE A 84 12.80 -7.86 -6.53
N VAL A 85 12.12 -9.00 -6.44
CA VAL A 85 10.65 -9.08 -6.46
C VAL A 85 10.03 -8.30 -5.29
N ALA A 86 10.65 -8.34 -4.11
CA ALA A 86 10.20 -7.55 -2.97
C ALA A 86 10.25 -6.05 -3.28
N VAL A 87 11.35 -5.59 -3.91
CA VAL A 87 11.52 -4.19 -4.32
C VAL A 87 10.47 -3.81 -5.36
N LEU A 88 10.15 -4.69 -6.29
CA LEU A 88 9.10 -4.45 -7.28
C LEU A 88 7.72 -4.27 -6.62
N ASN A 89 7.39 -5.09 -5.62
CA ASN A 89 6.16 -4.92 -4.85
C ASN A 89 6.16 -3.61 -4.05
N LEU A 90 7.29 -3.22 -3.44
CA LEU A 90 7.44 -1.92 -2.76
C LEU A 90 7.22 -0.76 -3.74
N ILE A 91 7.80 -0.81 -4.93
CA ILE A 91 7.60 0.23 -5.95
C ILE A 91 6.11 0.35 -6.31
N LEU A 92 5.44 -0.77 -6.58
CA LEU A 92 4.04 -0.78 -7.00
C LEU A 92 3.10 -0.30 -5.89
N TRP A 93 3.30 -0.72 -4.63
CA TRP A 93 2.47 -0.31 -3.50
C TRP A 93 2.82 1.10 -3.02
N GLY A 94 4.11 1.44 -3.07
CA GLY A 94 4.61 2.78 -2.79
C GLY A 94 4.00 3.86 -3.69
N VAL A 95 3.61 3.54 -4.92
CA VAL A 95 2.86 4.48 -5.78
C VAL A 95 1.58 4.97 -5.10
N LEU A 96 0.75 4.04 -4.58
CA LEU A 96 -0.45 4.41 -3.84
C LEU A 96 -0.12 5.27 -2.62
N TYR A 97 0.92 4.89 -1.88
CA TYR A 97 1.33 5.61 -0.69
C TYR A 97 1.82 7.02 -1.00
N VAL A 98 2.65 7.19 -2.05
CA VAL A 98 3.08 8.52 -2.52
C VAL A 98 1.90 9.39 -2.93
N ILE A 99 0.94 8.83 -3.67
CA ILE A 99 -0.27 9.56 -4.07
C ILE A 99 -1.03 10.05 -2.83
N LEU A 100 -1.26 9.21 -1.84
CA LEU A 100 -1.94 9.58 -0.58
C LEU A 100 -1.17 10.65 0.20
N LEU A 101 0.17 10.55 0.26
CA LEU A 101 1.03 11.56 0.89
C LEU A 101 0.94 12.90 0.18
N MET A 102 0.95 12.91 -1.14
CA MET A 102 0.89 14.15 -1.92
C MET A 102 -0.50 14.78 -1.88
N LEU A 103 -1.57 13.98 -1.87
CA LEU A 103 -2.94 14.48 -1.74
C LEU A 103 -3.16 15.15 -0.37
N THR A 104 -2.76 14.49 0.70
CA THR A 104 -3.00 14.99 2.06
C THR A 104 -1.97 16.03 2.50
N ASN A 105 -0.76 15.99 1.95
CA ASN A 105 0.41 16.75 2.43
C ASN A 105 0.69 16.55 3.93
N ARG A 106 0.25 15.44 4.51
CA ARG A 106 0.39 15.13 5.94
C ARG A 106 0.73 13.66 6.14
N PHE A 107 1.97 13.40 6.55
CA PHE A 107 2.47 12.06 6.77
C PHE A 107 1.58 11.25 7.74
N TRP A 108 1.27 11.84 8.92
CA TRP A 108 0.49 11.19 9.97
C TRP A 108 -1.00 11.00 9.64
N VAL A 109 -1.47 11.50 8.49
CA VAL A 109 -2.81 11.25 7.96
C VAL A 109 -2.77 10.23 6.83
N ALA A 110 -1.83 10.40 5.89
CA ALA A 110 -1.70 9.49 4.75
C ALA A 110 -1.32 8.07 5.16
N THR A 111 -0.38 7.94 6.12
CA THR A 111 0.12 6.64 6.57
C THR A 111 -0.97 5.74 7.17
N PRO A 112 -1.78 6.20 8.14
CA PRO A 112 -2.87 5.35 8.65
C PRO A 112 -3.92 5.02 7.59
N VAL A 113 -4.22 5.93 6.66
CA VAL A 113 -5.14 5.63 5.55
C VAL A 113 -4.54 4.55 4.63
N PHE A 114 -3.26 4.68 4.28
CA PHE A 114 -2.54 3.68 3.49
C PHE A 114 -2.55 2.30 4.16
N LEU A 115 -2.21 2.25 5.45
CA LEU A 115 -2.20 1.00 6.21
C LEU A 115 -3.61 0.42 6.39
N ALA A 116 -4.64 1.26 6.56
CA ALA A 116 -6.03 0.81 6.61
C ALA A 116 -6.43 0.08 5.32
N VAL A 117 -6.17 0.71 4.17
CA VAL A 117 -6.44 0.10 2.86
C VAL A 117 -5.66 -1.20 2.72
N THR A 118 -4.38 -1.20 3.08
CA THR A 118 -3.53 -2.39 3.01
C THR A 118 -4.07 -3.54 3.86
N PHE A 119 -4.42 -3.28 5.12
CA PHE A 119 -4.95 -4.32 6.02
C PHE A 119 -6.30 -4.85 5.56
N ILE A 120 -7.19 -3.99 5.06
CA ILE A 120 -8.48 -4.42 4.50
C ILE A 120 -8.22 -5.36 3.31
N VAL A 121 -7.33 -4.99 2.38
CA VAL A 121 -6.98 -5.84 1.23
C VAL A 121 -6.36 -7.15 1.69
N ALA A 122 -5.42 -7.13 2.65
CA ALA A 122 -4.79 -8.34 3.19
C ALA A 122 -5.80 -9.30 3.85
N VAL A 123 -6.78 -8.77 4.58
CA VAL A 123 -7.86 -9.58 5.19
C VAL A 123 -8.77 -10.17 4.13
N ILE A 124 -9.15 -9.40 3.10
CA ILE A 124 -9.95 -9.90 1.97
C ILE A 124 -9.18 -11.01 1.23
N GLU A 125 -7.87 -10.79 0.98
CA GLU A 125 -6.98 -11.78 0.36
C GLU A 125 -6.98 -13.08 1.16
N HIS A 126 -6.76 -12.98 2.48
CA HIS A 126 -6.75 -14.14 3.37
C HIS A 126 -8.06 -14.94 3.30
N PHE A 127 -9.22 -14.30 3.39
CA PHE A 127 -10.50 -15.00 3.30
C PHE A 127 -10.76 -15.58 1.90
N LYS A 128 -10.41 -14.86 0.85
CA LYS A 128 -10.59 -15.36 -0.51
C LYS A 128 -9.74 -16.60 -0.77
N VAL A 129 -8.48 -16.60 -0.35
CA VAL A 129 -7.59 -17.75 -0.49
C VAL A 129 -8.08 -18.92 0.37
N SER A 130 -8.54 -18.68 1.61
CA SER A 130 -9.01 -19.76 2.48
C SER A 130 -10.30 -20.41 1.99
N ILE A 131 -11.20 -19.65 1.37
CA ILE A 131 -12.52 -20.14 0.93
C ILE A 131 -12.46 -20.71 -0.50
N ARG A 132 -11.78 -19.99 -1.43
CA ARG A 132 -11.81 -20.31 -2.86
C ARG A 132 -10.50 -20.84 -3.40
N TYR A 133 -9.41 -20.71 -2.65
CA TYR A 133 -8.05 -20.95 -3.13
C TYR A 133 -7.70 -20.14 -4.38
N GLU A 134 -8.07 -18.87 -4.35
CA GLU A 134 -7.77 -17.91 -5.40
C GLU A 134 -7.24 -16.61 -4.78
N ALA A 135 -6.19 -16.03 -5.36
CA ALA A 135 -5.73 -14.69 -5.01
C ALA A 135 -6.73 -13.62 -5.47
N ILE A 136 -6.65 -12.41 -4.92
CA ILE A 136 -7.46 -11.28 -5.39
C ILE A 136 -7.12 -10.98 -6.85
N LEU A 137 -8.17 -10.91 -7.66
CA LEU A 137 -8.11 -10.55 -9.07
C LEU A 137 -8.79 -9.20 -9.32
N PRO A 138 -8.40 -8.46 -10.37
CA PRO A 138 -9.09 -7.21 -10.74
C PRO A 138 -10.59 -7.40 -11.01
N SER A 139 -11.01 -8.59 -11.48
CA SER A 139 -12.41 -8.95 -11.68
C SER A 139 -13.24 -8.93 -10.40
N ASP A 140 -12.61 -9.12 -9.23
CA ASP A 140 -13.30 -9.11 -7.94
C ASP A 140 -13.86 -7.72 -7.60
N LEU A 141 -13.29 -6.67 -8.15
CA LEU A 141 -13.82 -5.31 -8.01
C LEU A 141 -15.24 -5.17 -8.57
N ASN A 142 -15.64 -6.06 -9.48
CA ASN A 142 -17.01 -6.09 -10.00
C ASN A 142 -18.01 -6.62 -8.97
N PHE A 143 -17.57 -7.51 -8.06
CA PHE A 143 -18.42 -8.03 -6.98
C PHE A 143 -18.73 -6.98 -5.92
N LEU A 144 -17.85 -5.99 -5.73
CA LEU A 144 -18.11 -4.87 -4.82
C LEU A 144 -19.32 -4.03 -5.26
N LYS A 145 -19.68 -4.11 -6.55
CA LYS A 145 -20.85 -3.40 -7.11
C LYS A 145 -22.12 -4.21 -6.98
N ALA A 146 -22.04 -5.54 -6.86
CA ALA A 146 -23.19 -6.40 -7.03
C ALA A 146 -24.00 -6.61 -5.74
N ASP A 147 -23.41 -6.93 -4.61
CA ASP A 147 -24.14 -7.08 -3.32
C ASP A 147 -23.21 -7.41 -2.15
N ALA A 148 -22.79 -6.39 -1.42
CA ALA A 148 -21.92 -6.56 -0.25
C ALA A 148 -22.63 -7.29 0.92
N GLY A 149 -23.98 -7.28 0.97
CA GLY A 149 -24.73 -7.92 2.04
C GLY A 149 -24.66 -9.45 2.01
N ASN A 150 -24.67 -10.03 0.82
CA ASN A 150 -24.59 -11.49 0.66
C ASN A 150 -23.19 -12.05 0.95
N LEU A 151 -22.12 -11.24 0.84
CA LEU A 151 -20.76 -11.70 1.18
C LEU A 151 -20.63 -12.07 2.66
N MET A 152 -21.39 -11.43 3.56
CA MET A 152 -21.35 -11.72 4.99
C MET A 152 -21.95 -13.09 5.33
N SER A 153 -22.87 -13.61 4.51
CA SER A 153 -23.51 -14.92 4.74
C SER A 153 -22.56 -16.11 4.46
N PHE A 154 -21.50 -15.90 3.72
CA PHE A 154 -20.49 -16.92 3.39
C PHE A 154 -19.30 -16.94 4.35
N MET A 155 -19.31 -16.12 5.39
CA MET A 155 -18.19 -16.07 6.33
C MET A 155 -18.09 -17.35 7.16
N PRO A 156 -16.89 -17.93 7.30
CA PRO A 156 -16.68 -19.07 8.19
C PRO A 156 -17.02 -18.74 9.64
N SER A 157 -17.47 -19.75 10.38
CA SER A 157 -17.63 -19.62 11.84
C SER A 157 -16.26 -19.29 12.45
N GLY A 158 -16.19 -18.17 13.17
CA GLY A 158 -14.91 -17.66 13.72
C GLY A 158 -14.31 -16.44 13.00
N ALA A 159 -14.72 -16.16 11.77
CA ALA A 159 -14.30 -14.94 11.05
C ALA A 159 -14.59 -13.66 11.83
N GLN A 160 -15.64 -13.65 12.65
CA GLN A 160 -16.02 -12.53 13.52
C GLN A 160 -14.90 -12.15 14.49
N TRP A 161 -14.22 -13.14 15.07
CA TRP A 161 -13.09 -12.89 15.98
C TRP A 161 -11.88 -12.30 15.26
N THR A 162 -11.56 -12.79 14.06
CA THR A 162 -10.50 -12.26 13.22
C THR A 162 -10.77 -10.81 12.83
N ILE A 163 -12.01 -10.49 12.46
CA ILE A 163 -12.45 -9.13 12.15
C ILE A 163 -12.35 -8.24 13.39
N LEU A 164 -12.83 -8.72 14.55
CA LEU A 164 -12.78 -7.96 15.81
C LEU A 164 -11.32 -7.62 16.19
N ILE A 165 -10.42 -8.60 16.10
CA ILE A 165 -8.99 -8.40 16.37
C ILE A 165 -8.39 -7.40 15.38
N ALA A 166 -8.72 -7.52 14.10
CA ALA A 166 -8.25 -6.60 13.06
C ALA A 166 -8.73 -5.17 13.31
N VAL A 167 -10.02 -4.99 13.68
CA VAL A 167 -10.59 -3.69 14.03
C VAL A 167 -9.94 -3.11 15.28
N ALA A 168 -9.72 -3.92 16.32
CA ALA A 168 -9.06 -3.48 17.55
C ALA A 168 -7.59 -3.08 17.30
N ALA A 169 -6.85 -3.87 16.51
CA ALA A 169 -5.49 -3.56 16.09
C ALA A 169 -5.44 -2.26 15.28
N PHE A 170 -6.38 -2.09 14.36
CA PHE A 170 -6.50 -0.87 13.58
C PHE A 170 -6.81 0.36 14.46
N ALA A 171 -7.73 0.24 15.41
CA ALA A 171 -8.04 1.32 16.35
C ALA A 171 -6.82 1.72 17.19
N ALA A 172 -6.07 0.74 17.70
CA ALA A 172 -4.82 0.99 18.43
C ALA A 172 -3.76 1.68 17.55
N PHE A 173 -3.65 1.27 16.31
CA PHE A 173 -2.76 1.89 15.32
C PHE A 173 -3.16 3.34 15.03
N MET A 174 -4.45 3.61 14.84
CA MET A 174 -4.96 4.97 14.65
C MET A 174 -4.65 5.87 15.85
N ALA A 175 -4.83 5.35 17.08
CA ALA A 175 -4.49 6.07 18.30
C ALA A 175 -2.99 6.43 18.36
N LEU A 176 -2.11 5.49 17.97
CA LEU A 176 -0.66 5.75 17.86
C LEU A 176 -0.37 6.88 16.87
N PHE A 177 -0.98 6.90 15.70
CA PHE A 177 -0.75 7.97 14.70
C PHE A 177 -1.27 9.32 15.15
N VAL A 178 -2.40 9.36 15.86
CA VAL A 178 -2.91 10.59 16.49
C VAL A 178 -1.91 11.09 17.53
N PHE A 179 -1.34 10.20 18.33
CA PHE A 179 -0.32 10.55 19.33
C PHE A 179 0.96 11.08 18.67
N LEU A 180 1.50 10.40 17.65
CA LEU A 180 2.68 10.83 16.90
C LEU A 180 2.46 12.18 16.21
N ASN A 181 1.28 12.40 15.65
CA ASN A 181 0.91 13.69 15.06
C ASN A 181 0.90 14.84 16.09
N ARG A 182 0.56 14.55 17.35
CA ARG A 182 0.61 15.53 18.44
C ARG A 182 2.03 15.84 18.91
N LEU A 183 2.93 14.83 18.84
CA LEU A 183 4.33 14.99 19.21
C LEU A 183 5.12 15.78 18.16
N ASP A 184 4.74 15.67 16.90
CA ASP A 184 5.41 16.33 15.80
C ASP A 184 4.93 17.78 15.64
N ALA A 185 5.79 18.76 15.89
CA ALA A 185 5.47 20.17 15.71
C ALA A 185 5.09 20.54 14.26
N ARG A 186 5.52 19.74 13.29
CA ARG A 186 5.13 19.88 11.88
C ARG A 186 3.75 19.30 11.58
N HIS A 187 3.19 18.49 12.47
CA HIS A 187 1.99 17.70 12.21
C HIS A 187 2.08 16.88 10.89
N GLY A 188 3.26 16.36 10.59
CA GLY A 188 3.56 15.59 9.41
C GLY A 188 3.54 16.34 8.07
N LYS A 189 3.54 17.68 8.08
CA LYS A 189 3.55 18.45 6.82
C LYS A 189 4.87 18.27 6.08
N LEU A 190 4.79 17.73 4.86
CA LEU A 190 5.96 17.49 4.01
C LEU A 190 6.37 18.75 3.25
N PHE A 191 5.40 19.47 2.69
CA PHE A 191 5.65 20.70 1.94
C PHE A 191 5.09 21.91 2.68
N ARG A 192 5.95 22.90 2.92
CA ARG A 192 5.61 24.19 3.53
C ARG A 192 5.97 25.30 2.55
N GLY A 193 5.09 26.26 2.36
CA GLY A 193 5.32 27.46 1.56
C GLY A 193 4.95 28.69 2.36
N SER A 194 5.90 29.59 2.63
CA SER A 194 5.66 30.90 3.25
C SER A 194 5.06 31.87 2.24
N ASP A 195 5.65 31.95 1.05
CA ASP A 195 5.32 32.90 0.01
C ASP A 195 4.44 32.31 -1.09
N LYS A 196 3.78 33.17 -1.89
CA LYS A 196 2.97 32.74 -3.04
C LYS A 196 3.77 31.85 -4.00
N ARG A 197 5.02 32.23 -4.31
CA ARG A 197 5.89 31.47 -5.22
C ARG A 197 6.20 30.08 -4.65
N SER A 198 6.57 29.99 -3.39
CA SER A 198 6.85 28.73 -2.71
C SER A 198 5.61 27.82 -2.67
N ARG A 199 4.41 28.37 -2.42
CA ARG A 199 3.16 27.60 -2.45
C ARG A 199 2.85 27.05 -3.83
N SER A 200 3.05 27.86 -4.90
CA SER A 200 2.86 27.42 -6.28
C SER A 200 3.85 26.33 -6.67
N VAL A 201 5.13 26.47 -6.36
CA VAL A 201 6.15 25.43 -6.60
C VAL A 201 5.79 24.14 -5.88
N ASN A 202 5.43 24.22 -4.60
CA ASN A 202 5.03 23.05 -3.82
C ASN A 202 3.77 22.36 -4.40
N ALA A 203 2.80 23.14 -4.90
CA ALA A 203 1.60 22.58 -5.53
C ALA A 203 1.95 21.85 -6.83
N ILE A 204 2.79 22.43 -7.69
CA ILE A 204 3.26 21.83 -8.92
C ILE A 204 4.06 20.55 -8.62
N THR A 205 5.00 20.61 -7.67
CA THR A 205 5.79 19.43 -7.26
C THR A 205 4.91 18.30 -6.77
N ARG A 206 3.91 18.59 -5.94
CA ARG A 206 2.94 17.59 -5.45
C ARG A 206 2.12 17.01 -6.62
N LEU A 207 1.67 17.85 -7.54
CA LEU A 207 0.95 17.39 -8.74
C LEU A 207 1.81 16.44 -9.57
N LEU A 208 3.07 16.80 -9.82
CA LEU A 208 4.00 15.92 -10.54
C LEU A 208 4.25 14.61 -9.80
N LEU A 209 4.39 14.64 -8.48
CA LEU A 209 4.56 13.43 -7.65
C LEU A 209 3.29 12.57 -7.55
N ILE A 210 2.13 13.07 -7.96
CA ILE A 210 0.92 12.28 -8.16
C ILE A 210 0.88 11.71 -9.58
N LEU A 211 1.10 12.57 -10.58
CA LEU A 211 0.92 12.21 -11.98
C LEU A 211 1.99 11.23 -12.49
N LEU A 212 3.27 11.45 -12.14
CA LEU A 212 4.36 10.61 -12.66
C LEU A 212 4.30 9.17 -12.13
N PRO A 213 4.15 8.92 -10.81
CA PRO A 213 3.98 7.56 -10.33
C PRO A 213 2.68 6.92 -10.80
N GLY A 214 1.58 7.67 -10.87
CA GLY A 214 0.31 7.18 -11.41
C GLY A 214 0.42 6.79 -12.89
N LEU A 215 1.09 7.59 -13.70
CA LEU A 215 1.38 7.27 -15.10
C LEU A 215 2.28 6.04 -15.23
N PHE A 216 3.34 5.95 -14.41
CA PHE A 216 4.20 4.77 -14.36
C PHE A 216 3.39 3.51 -14.05
N PHE A 217 2.55 3.53 -13.01
CA PHE A 217 1.72 2.38 -12.64
C PHE A 217 0.77 1.98 -13.77
N THR A 218 0.13 2.96 -14.40
CA THR A 218 -0.80 2.71 -15.52
C THR A 218 -0.07 2.09 -16.71
N LEU A 219 1.04 2.69 -17.16
CA LEU A 219 1.82 2.16 -18.29
C LEU A 219 2.41 0.78 -17.98
N TYR A 220 2.91 0.58 -16.76
CA TYR A 220 3.41 -0.71 -16.31
C TYR A 220 2.31 -1.77 -16.37
N SER A 221 1.16 -1.51 -15.75
CA SER A 221 0.03 -2.47 -15.70
C SER A 221 -0.54 -2.80 -17.08
N MET A 222 -0.54 -1.83 -18.00
CA MET A 222 -1.00 -2.06 -19.37
C MET A 222 -0.06 -2.95 -20.19
N GLN A 223 1.24 -2.96 -19.86
CA GLN A 223 2.26 -3.59 -20.68
C GLN A 223 2.95 -4.80 -20.05
N VAL A 224 2.85 -4.99 -18.73
CA VAL A 224 3.57 -6.07 -18.01
C VAL A 224 3.22 -7.48 -18.51
N SER A 225 2.02 -7.68 -19.06
CA SER A 225 1.58 -8.94 -19.66
C SER A 225 1.94 -9.08 -21.16
N THR A 226 2.48 -8.01 -21.77
CA THR A 226 2.82 -8.00 -23.21
C THR A 226 4.27 -8.48 -23.42
N VAL A 227 4.44 -9.53 -24.19
CA VAL A 227 5.77 -10.06 -24.56
C VAL A 227 6.56 -8.99 -25.33
N GLY A 228 7.84 -8.82 -24.99
CA GLY A 228 8.72 -7.82 -25.62
C GLY A 228 8.53 -6.39 -25.15
N SER A 229 7.57 -6.10 -24.24
CA SER A 229 7.41 -4.76 -23.67
C SER A 229 8.53 -4.43 -22.66
N TRP A 230 8.76 -3.13 -22.47
CA TRP A 230 9.68 -2.65 -21.43
C TRP A 230 9.25 -3.09 -20.02
N ALA A 231 7.93 -3.06 -19.73
CA ALA A 231 7.40 -3.43 -18.42
C ALA A 231 7.59 -4.92 -18.14
N LYS A 232 7.40 -5.79 -19.15
CA LYS A 232 7.66 -7.23 -19.02
C LYS A 232 9.14 -7.50 -18.81
N THR A 233 10.00 -6.84 -19.57
CA THR A 233 11.47 -6.95 -19.42
C THR A 233 11.89 -6.48 -18.03
N PHE A 234 11.42 -5.33 -17.58
CA PHE A 234 11.69 -4.80 -16.25
C PHE A 234 11.25 -5.78 -15.15
N ALA A 235 10.01 -6.28 -15.20
CA ALA A 235 9.50 -7.25 -14.24
C ALA A 235 10.37 -8.54 -14.21
N THR A 236 10.76 -9.04 -15.38
CA THR A 236 11.61 -10.24 -15.49
C THR A 236 12.99 -10.02 -14.89
N VAL A 237 13.63 -8.86 -15.13
CA VAL A 237 14.91 -8.49 -14.51
C VAL A 237 14.79 -8.38 -13.00
N MET A 238 13.64 -7.88 -12.50
CA MET A 238 13.34 -7.84 -11.06
C MET A 238 13.03 -9.22 -10.47
N GLY A 239 12.97 -10.27 -11.28
CA GLY A 239 12.79 -11.65 -10.82
C GLY A 239 11.36 -12.16 -10.88
N ASP A 240 10.45 -11.45 -11.56
CA ASP A 240 9.09 -11.90 -11.80
C ASP A 240 9.08 -13.15 -12.68
N LYS A 241 8.45 -14.22 -12.19
CA LYS A 241 8.30 -15.52 -12.86
C LYS A 241 6.82 -15.92 -12.83
N PRO A 242 6.02 -15.47 -13.80
CA PRO A 242 4.58 -15.70 -13.83
C PRO A 242 4.19 -17.17 -13.77
N SER A 243 3.15 -17.46 -13.00
CA SER A 243 2.45 -18.74 -13.00
C SER A 243 0.99 -18.50 -13.39
N MET A 244 0.64 -18.88 -14.62
CA MET A 244 -0.68 -18.55 -15.18
C MET A 244 -1.77 -19.54 -14.75
N TRP A 245 -1.40 -20.72 -14.22
CA TRP A 245 -2.33 -21.79 -13.87
C TRP A 245 -2.81 -21.74 -12.40
N ASP A 246 -2.10 -21.05 -11.53
CA ASP A 246 -2.42 -20.96 -10.11
C ASP A 246 -2.15 -19.53 -9.61
N SER A 247 -3.22 -18.79 -9.37
CA SER A 247 -3.17 -17.40 -8.93
C SER A 247 -2.57 -17.24 -7.54
N VAL A 248 -2.79 -18.23 -6.65
CA VAL A 248 -2.25 -18.22 -5.29
C VAL A 248 -0.75 -18.47 -5.32
N TYR A 249 -0.32 -19.50 -6.05
CA TYR A 249 1.10 -19.78 -6.22
C TYR A 249 1.84 -18.61 -6.87
N ASP A 250 1.20 -17.96 -7.85
CA ASP A 250 1.74 -16.77 -8.51
C ASP A 250 1.92 -15.61 -7.52
N ALA A 251 0.90 -15.31 -6.74
CA ALA A 251 0.94 -14.25 -5.73
C ALA A 251 1.94 -14.56 -4.59
N GLN A 252 2.04 -15.82 -4.16
CA GLN A 252 3.04 -16.23 -3.16
C GLN A 252 4.47 -16.07 -3.66
N ARG A 253 4.73 -16.44 -4.91
CA ARG A 253 6.07 -16.43 -5.49
C ARG A 253 6.55 -15.04 -5.87
N ASN A 254 5.68 -14.26 -6.51
CA ASN A 254 6.03 -12.99 -7.12
C ASN A 254 5.52 -11.78 -6.30
N GLY A 255 4.76 -12.04 -5.26
CA GLY A 255 4.07 -11.04 -4.45
C GLY A 255 2.69 -10.69 -5.01
N PRO A 256 1.73 -10.38 -4.12
CA PRO A 256 0.34 -10.15 -4.48
C PRO A 256 0.15 -9.01 -5.48
N LEU A 257 0.94 -7.93 -5.35
CA LEU A 257 0.81 -6.75 -6.21
C LEU A 257 1.32 -7.00 -7.63
N VAL A 258 2.43 -7.72 -7.76
CA VAL A 258 2.97 -8.09 -9.08
C VAL A 258 2.00 -9.04 -9.78
N ALA A 259 1.45 -10.03 -9.07
CA ALA A 259 0.44 -10.92 -9.60
C ALA A 259 -0.83 -10.17 -10.01
N PHE A 260 -1.33 -9.28 -9.15
CA PHE A 260 -2.51 -8.46 -9.40
C PHE A 260 -2.33 -7.53 -10.61
N THR A 261 -1.21 -6.83 -10.72
CA THR A 261 -0.97 -5.89 -11.83
C THR A 261 -0.92 -6.58 -13.18
N ARG A 262 -0.43 -7.83 -13.25
CA ARG A 262 -0.49 -8.62 -14.49
C ARG A 262 -1.91 -8.95 -14.91
N GLN A 263 -2.81 -9.13 -13.96
CA GLN A 263 -4.21 -9.46 -14.22
C GLN A 263 -5.07 -8.23 -14.56
N LEU A 264 -4.55 -7.01 -14.44
CA LEU A 264 -5.25 -5.79 -14.87
C LEU A 264 -5.45 -5.75 -16.40
N ASN A 265 -4.50 -6.30 -17.15
CA ASN A 265 -4.60 -6.41 -18.62
C ASN A 265 -4.03 -7.77 -19.08
N PRO A 266 -4.71 -8.89 -18.75
CA PRO A 266 -4.22 -10.21 -19.07
C PRO A 266 -4.28 -10.45 -20.57
N LYS A 267 -3.13 -10.73 -21.18
CA LYS A 267 -3.06 -11.24 -22.56
C LYS A 267 -3.01 -12.76 -22.53
N VAL A 268 -4.17 -13.38 -22.51
CA VAL A 268 -4.30 -14.84 -22.38
C VAL A 268 -4.01 -15.57 -23.69
N MET A 269 -4.31 -14.94 -24.82
CA MET A 269 -4.04 -15.49 -26.14
C MET A 269 -3.53 -14.40 -27.07
N ILE A 270 -2.48 -14.73 -27.84
CA ILE A 270 -2.05 -13.95 -28.98
C ILE A 270 -2.72 -14.60 -30.19
N LYS A 271 -3.51 -13.80 -30.93
CA LYS A 271 -4.09 -14.27 -32.17
C LYS A 271 -2.95 -14.66 -33.12
N PRO A 272 -2.90 -15.90 -33.66
CA PRO A 272 -1.87 -16.30 -34.62
C PRO A 272 -1.90 -15.37 -35.85
N GLU A 273 -0.73 -15.12 -36.45
CA GLU A 273 -0.59 -14.23 -37.58
C GLU A 273 -1.52 -14.60 -38.76
N ASN A 274 -1.77 -15.90 -38.95
CA ASN A 274 -2.61 -16.44 -40.01
C ASN A 274 -4.03 -16.79 -39.55
N TYR A 275 -4.51 -16.21 -38.45
CA TYR A 275 -5.85 -16.48 -37.95
C TYR A 275 -6.88 -15.66 -38.74
N SER A 276 -7.40 -16.26 -39.83
CA SER A 276 -8.50 -15.76 -40.65
C SER A 276 -9.61 -16.76 -40.73
N GLU A 277 -10.80 -16.30 -41.14
CA GLU A 277 -11.96 -17.22 -41.37
C GLU A 277 -11.66 -18.26 -42.44
N GLU A 278 -10.91 -17.89 -43.47
CA GLU A 278 -10.46 -18.76 -44.54
C GLU A 278 -9.55 -19.88 -44.03
N THR A 279 -8.52 -19.52 -43.27
CA THR A 279 -7.58 -20.47 -42.66
C THR A 279 -8.29 -21.43 -41.72
N MET A 280 -9.26 -20.93 -40.93
CA MET A 280 -10.04 -21.77 -40.03
C MET A 280 -10.95 -22.72 -40.78
N LYS A 281 -11.55 -22.33 -41.94
CA LYS A 281 -12.32 -23.22 -42.81
C LYS A 281 -11.43 -24.27 -43.43
N GLU A 282 -10.20 -23.91 -43.86
CA GLU A 282 -9.23 -24.86 -44.41
C GLU A 282 -8.82 -25.91 -43.39
N VAL A 283 -8.48 -25.47 -42.16
CA VAL A 283 -8.14 -26.39 -41.07
C VAL A 283 -9.33 -27.30 -40.73
N ALA A 284 -10.54 -26.78 -40.64
CA ALA A 284 -11.75 -27.58 -40.37
C ALA A 284 -12.00 -28.61 -41.49
N ALA A 285 -11.85 -28.22 -42.76
CA ALA A 285 -12.00 -29.14 -43.90
C ALA A 285 -10.95 -30.26 -43.88
N ARG A 286 -9.70 -29.94 -43.54
CA ARG A 286 -8.62 -30.90 -43.40
C ARG A 286 -8.93 -31.97 -42.34
N TYR A 287 -9.26 -31.54 -41.11
CA TYR A 287 -9.59 -32.49 -40.03
C TYR A 287 -10.87 -33.29 -40.27
N THR A 288 -11.87 -32.71 -40.96
CA THR A 288 -13.07 -33.42 -41.34
C THR A 288 -12.77 -34.52 -42.39
N LYS A 289 -11.77 -34.30 -43.26
CA LYS A 289 -11.32 -35.29 -44.23
C LYS A 289 -10.50 -36.40 -43.58
N GLU A 290 -9.68 -36.09 -42.61
CA GLU A 290 -8.85 -37.06 -41.87
C GLU A 290 -9.69 -37.91 -40.85
N ALA A 291 -10.84 -37.42 -40.43
CA ALA A 291 -11.76 -38.11 -39.53
C ALA A 291 -12.73 -39.08 -40.20
N LYS A 292 -12.75 -39.15 -41.53
CA LYS A 292 -13.50 -40.13 -42.34
C LYS A 292 -12.60 -41.28 -42.77
#